data_4f76d5a39c9a427187a834401856db32
#
_entry.id   4f76d5a39c9a427187a834401856db32
#
_cell.length_a   1.000
_cell.length_b   1.000
_cell.length_c   1.000
_cell.angle_alpha   90.00
_cell.angle_beta   90.00
_cell.angle_gamma   90.00
#
_symmetry.space_group_name_H-M   'P 1'
#
loop_
_entity.id
_entity.type
_entity.pdbx_description
1 polymer ?
#
loop_
_entity_poly.entity_id
_entity_poly.type
_entity_poly.pdbx_seq_one_letter_code
_entity_poly.pdbx_strand_id
1 'polypeptide(L)'
;MLNIMNVAFIYNDIYRNSLFGENHPITEKRISNVYDLSKIISFKNVKYYKSSIASVKQLSIFHDKDYITALYQAEKKQKVSLEDKKKFNIGTASNPIFKEMYRRHAVATGSLILGSDLILNKKFNYIFSPGSGAHHGKKNKASGFCYFNDIATCILYLKKNNVKKIVYFDMDAHYGDGVMEYFKSSDDILAISIHQKNLWPRNGDYFYKDNFISFPVQEGFNDAEFKDIFEKKIEMKIKQFKPEIAILQMGADCLIDDHMSKLCLTNNSMRYIIEKFKNLSKNIIVMGGGGYNPWTTLRAWIYNLATLADENSKLNLNSKGKNFL
;
A
#
# COMPACT_ATOMS: atom_id res chain seq x y z
N MET A 1 9.67 -27.20 -17.91
CA MET A 1 9.79 -26.24 -16.80
C MET A 1 8.42 -26.08 -16.20
N LEU A 2 8.23 -26.47 -14.94
CA LEU A 2 7.00 -26.20 -14.22
C LEU A 2 6.77 -24.68 -14.19
N ASN A 3 5.62 -24.21 -14.69
CA ASN A 3 5.22 -22.81 -14.56
C ASN A 3 5.10 -22.49 -13.07
N ILE A 4 6.18 -21.91 -12.50
CA ILE A 4 6.18 -21.48 -11.11
C ILE A 4 5.32 -20.21 -11.08
N MET A 5 4.11 -20.32 -10.53
CA MET A 5 3.28 -19.15 -10.22
C MET A 5 4.07 -18.26 -9.26
N ASN A 6 4.53 -17.10 -9.73
CA ASN A 6 5.43 -16.24 -8.96
C ASN A 6 4.72 -15.21 -8.09
N VAL A 7 3.43 -14.93 -8.34
CA VAL A 7 2.66 -13.89 -7.67
C VAL A 7 1.50 -14.48 -6.87
N ALA A 8 1.42 -14.14 -5.59
CA ALA A 8 0.23 -14.34 -4.78
C ALA A 8 -0.59 -13.05 -4.74
N PHE A 9 -1.81 -13.07 -5.32
CA PHE A 9 -2.79 -12.00 -5.18
C PHE A 9 -3.61 -12.25 -3.92
N ILE A 10 -3.58 -11.34 -2.97
CA ILE A 10 -4.32 -11.47 -1.71
C ILE A 10 -5.51 -10.53 -1.70
N TYR A 11 -6.71 -11.09 -1.45
CA TYR A 11 -7.98 -10.39 -1.52
C TYR A 11 -8.93 -10.87 -0.41
N ASN A 12 -9.94 -10.05 -0.12
CA ASN A 12 -11.07 -10.43 0.75
C ASN A 12 -12.35 -9.74 0.27
N ASP A 13 -13.47 -10.48 0.34
CA ASP A 13 -14.78 -10.00 -0.11
C ASP A 13 -15.32 -8.82 0.69
N ILE A 14 -14.74 -8.50 1.84
CA ILE A 14 -15.11 -7.31 2.63
C ILE A 14 -15.04 -6.02 1.80
N TYR A 15 -14.13 -5.96 0.83
CA TYR A 15 -13.95 -4.79 -0.04
C TYR A 15 -15.09 -4.56 -1.03
N ARG A 16 -16.02 -5.53 -1.21
CA ARG A 16 -17.15 -5.38 -2.12
C ARG A 16 -18.24 -4.47 -1.59
N ASN A 17 -18.43 -4.48 -0.27
CA ASN A 17 -19.57 -3.83 0.37
C ASN A 17 -19.17 -2.80 1.41
N SER A 18 -17.90 -2.72 1.75
CA SER A 18 -17.38 -1.81 2.77
C SER A 18 -16.97 -0.49 2.13
N LEU A 19 -17.69 0.59 2.45
CA LEU A 19 -17.43 1.96 2.01
C LEU A 19 -17.30 2.88 3.23
N PHE A 20 -16.49 3.92 3.10
CA PHE A 20 -16.24 4.89 4.17
C PHE A 20 -17.41 5.87 4.40
N GLY A 21 -18.42 5.87 3.54
CA GLY A 21 -19.57 6.78 3.54
C GLY A 21 -19.70 7.52 2.21
N GLU A 22 -20.90 8.06 1.93
CA GLU A 22 -21.24 8.67 0.65
C GLU A 22 -20.40 9.91 0.29
N ASN A 23 -19.98 10.67 1.30
CA ASN A 23 -19.22 11.91 1.12
C ASN A 23 -17.70 11.72 1.34
N HIS A 24 -17.23 10.48 1.38
CA HIS A 24 -15.81 10.20 1.59
C HIS A 24 -15.10 10.04 0.23
N PRO A 25 -13.86 10.53 0.05
CA PRO A 25 -13.14 10.37 -1.21
C PRO A 25 -13.00 8.92 -1.69
N ILE A 26 -12.95 7.95 -0.77
CA ILE A 26 -12.94 6.52 -1.09
C ILE A 26 -14.40 6.03 -1.19
N THR A 27 -15.05 6.30 -2.31
CA THR A 27 -16.45 5.90 -2.57
C THR A 27 -16.56 4.63 -3.42
N GLU A 28 -15.52 4.32 -4.19
CA GLU A 28 -15.57 3.28 -5.22
C GLU A 28 -15.04 1.92 -4.75
N LYS A 29 -15.54 0.87 -5.37
CA LYS A 29 -15.13 -0.52 -5.13
C LYS A 29 -13.80 -0.87 -5.80
N ARG A 30 -12.84 0.06 -5.82
CA ARG A 30 -11.58 -0.03 -6.58
C ARG A 30 -10.83 -1.36 -6.37
N ILE A 31 -10.78 -1.89 -5.15
CA ILE A 31 -10.06 -3.14 -4.83
C ILE A 31 -10.77 -4.36 -5.41
N SER A 32 -12.10 -4.46 -5.28
CA SER A 32 -12.88 -5.55 -5.86
C SER A 32 -12.92 -5.48 -7.39
N ASN A 33 -12.94 -4.29 -7.97
CA ASN A 33 -12.85 -4.11 -9.42
C ASN A 33 -11.51 -4.62 -9.97
N VAL A 34 -10.39 -4.36 -9.28
CA VAL A 34 -9.08 -4.92 -9.63
C VAL A 34 -9.09 -6.45 -9.56
N TYR A 35 -9.68 -7.02 -8.50
CA TYR A 35 -9.81 -8.46 -8.37
C TYR A 35 -10.62 -9.07 -9.51
N ASP A 36 -11.79 -8.52 -9.81
CA ASP A 36 -12.69 -9.03 -10.85
C ASP A 36 -12.07 -8.91 -12.24
N LEU A 37 -11.47 -7.76 -12.56
CA LEU A 37 -10.78 -7.58 -13.83
C LEU A 37 -9.58 -8.53 -13.96
N SER A 38 -8.83 -8.77 -12.89
CA SER A 38 -7.71 -9.72 -12.91
C SER A 38 -8.17 -11.16 -13.23
N LYS A 39 -9.37 -11.54 -12.77
CA LYS A 39 -10.00 -12.83 -13.09
C LYS A 39 -10.44 -12.91 -14.55
N ILE A 40 -10.96 -11.82 -15.11
CA ILE A 40 -11.35 -11.74 -16.52
C ILE A 40 -10.14 -11.87 -17.45
N ILE A 41 -9.02 -11.18 -17.12
CA ILE A 41 -7.76 -11.26 -17.86
C ILE A 41 -7.13 -12.66 -17.74
N SER A 42 -7.36 -13.35 -16.62
CA SER A 42 -6.89 -14.71 -16.38
C SER A 42 -5.36 -14.86 -16.47
N PHE A 43 -4.65 -14.18 -15.57
CA PHE A 43 -3.20 -14.31 -15.45
C PHE A 43 -2.78 -15.74 -15.08
N LYS A 44 -1.79 -16.31 -15.79
CA LYS A 44 -1.30 -17.69 -15.58
C LYS A 44 -0.35 -17.80 -14.39
N ASN A 45 0.43 -16.72 -14.15
CA ASN A 45 1.46 -16.69 -13.11
C ASN A 45 0.94 -16.16 -11.76
N VAL A 46 -0.38 -15.96 -11.62
CA VAL A 46 -1.02 -15.41 -10.43
C VAL A 46 -1.87 -16.45 -9.73
N LYS A 47 -1.60 -16.67 -8.43
CA LYS A 47 -2.45 -17.48 -7.55
C LYS A 47 -3.17 -16.59 -6.55
N TYR A 48 -4.46 -16.81 -6.38
CA TYR A 48 -5.33 -15.99 -5.55
C TYR A 48 -5.50 -16.60 -4.17
N TYR A 49 -5.39 -15.76 -3.15
CA TYR A 49 -5.53 -16.11 -1.74
C TYR A 49 -6.58 -15.23 -1.08
N LYS A 50 -7.38 -15.81 -0.18
CA LYS A 50 -8.29 -15.07 0.67
C LYS A 50 -7.59 -14.76 1.99
N SER A 51 -7.51 -13.48 2.37
CA SER A 51 -6.97 -13.07 3.67
C SER A 51 -7.98 -13.26 4.79
N SER A 52 -7.47 -13.43 6.00
CA SER A 52 -8.25 -13.39 7.24
C SER A 52 -8.13 -12.03 7.92
N ILE A 53 -9.02 -11.76 8.85
CA ILE A 53 -8.91 -10.61 9.76
C ILE A 53 -7.68 -10.82 10.67
N ALA A 54 -6.79 -9.85 10.75
CA ALA A 54 -5.67 -9.91 11.68
C ALA A 54 -6.18 -10.01 13.14
N SER A 55 -5.59 -10.92 13.90
CA SER A 55 -5.90 -11.06 15.33
C SER A 55 -5.40 -9.84 16.12
N VAL A 56 -5.97 -9.62 17.30
CA VAL A 56 -5.49 -8.56 18.23
C VAL A 56 -3.99 -8.72 18.51
N LYS A 57 -3.49 -9.96 18.63
CA LYS A 57 -2.05 -10.24 18.80
C LYS A 57 -1.21 -9.74 17.62
N GLN A 58 -1.69 -9.92 16.39
CA GLN A 58 -1.01 -9.44 15.18
C GLN A 58 -1.07 -7.90 15.07
N LEU A 59 -2.24 -7.30 15.32
CA LEU A 59 -2.39 -5.84 15.34
C LEU A 59 -1.51 -5.19 16.41
N SER A 60 -1.37 -5.83 17.59
CA SER A 60 -0.53 -5.35 18.70
C SER A 60 0.98 -5.46 18.45
N ILE A 61 1.41 -5.96 17.28
CA ILE A 61 2.81 -5.87 16.86
C ILE A 61 3.22 -4.39 16.68
N PHE A 62 2.31 -3.56 16.20
CA PHE A 62 2.55 -2.13 16.03
C PHE A 62 1.63 -1.27 16.92
N HIS A 63 0.34 -1.58 16.99
CA HIS A 63 -0.67 -0.73 17.62
C HIS A 63 -0.85 -0.99 19.11
N ASP A 64 -1.14 0.06 19.86
CA ASP A 64 -1.49 -0.02 21.28
C ASP A 64 -2.86 -0.71 21.47
N LYS A 65 -2.97 -1.55 22.50
CA LYS A 65 -4.18 -2.36 22.76
C LYS A 65 -5.42 -1.49 23.02
N ASP A 66 -5.28 -0.36 23.70
CA ASP A 66 -6.37 0.59 23.95
C ASP A 66 -6.96 1.10 22.66
N TYR A 67 -6.09 1.47 21.70
CA TYR A 67 -6.49 1.95 20.40
C TYR A 67 -7.21 0.87 19.59
N ILE A 68 -6.68 -0.37 19.58
CA ILE A 68 -7.33 -1.51 18.92
C ILE A 68 -8.73 -1.74 19.51
N THR A 69 -8.83 -1.69 20.84
CA THR A 69 -10.12 -1.86 21.55
C THR A 69 -11.10 -0.74 21.22
N ALA A 70 -10.63 0.52 21.16
CA ALA A 70 -11.46 1.66 20.80
C ALA A 70 -12.04 1.54 19.39
N LEU A 71 -11.23 1.13 18.41
CA LEU A 71 -11.67 0.88 17.03
C LEU A 71 -12.72 -0.24 16.95
N TYR A 72 -12.49 -1.35 17.66
CA TYR A 72 -13.43 -2.45 17.72
C TYR A 72 -14.76 -2.03 18.31
N GLN A 73 -14.74 -1.28 19.43
CA GLN A 73 -15.96 -0.79 20.07
C GLN A 73 -16.68 0.26 19.22
N ALA A 74 -15.94 1.13 18.52
CA ALA A 74 -16.51 2.12 17.62
C ALA A 74 -17.25 1.46 16.45
N GLU A 75 -16.69 0.41 15.85
CA GLU A 75 -17.39 -0.37 14.83
C GLU A 75 -18.64 -1.05 15.40
N LYS A 76 -18.51 -1.74 16.54
CA LYS A 76 -19.62 -2.48 17.14
C LYS A 76 -20.81 -1.59 17.53
N LYS A 77 -20.53 -0.41 18.09
CA LYS A 77 -21.54 0.53 18.58
C LYS A 77 -21.97 1.56 17.53
N GLN A 78 -21.27 1.66 16.41
CA GLN A 78 -21.42 2.69 15.38
C GLN A 78 -21.40 4.12 15.97
N LYS A 79 -20.64 4.31 17.03
CA LYS A 79 -20.41 5.58 17.71
C LYS A 79 -19.12 5.54 18.52
N VAL A 80 -18.60 6.71 18.85
CA VAL A 80 -17.39 6.89 19.66
C VAL A 80 -17.65 7.94 20.74
N SER A 81 -16.99 7.80 21.90
CA SER A 81 -17.00 8.83 22.95
C SER A 81 -16.24 10.08 22.51
N LEU A 82 -16.54 11.24 23.10
CA LEU A 82 -15.77 12.47 22.82
C LEU A 82 -14.30 12.31 23.23
N GLU A 83 -14.03 11.58 24.30
CA GLU A 83 -12.69 11.26 24.77
C GLU A 83 -11.92 10.43 23.74
N ASP A 84 -12.47 9.30 23.30
CA ASP A 84 -11.83 8.44 22.29
C ASP A 84 -11.69 9.14 20.95
N LYS A 85 -12.68 9.95 20.54
CA LYS A 85 -12.61 10.77 19.34
C LYS A 85 -11.40 11.71 19.39
N LYS A 86 -11.19 12.38 20.50
CA LYS A 86 -10.06 13.30 20.72
C LYS A 86 -8.73 12.54 20.82
N LYS A 87 -8.70 11.45 21.60
CA LYS A 87 -7.50 10.66 21.86
C LYS A 87 -7.01 9.93 20.61
N PHE A 88 -7.91 9.26 19.89
CA PHE A 88 -7.58 8.33 18.82
C PHE A 88 -7.92 8.84 17.41
N ASN A 89 -8.51 10.04 17.29
CA ASN A 89 -8.92 10.66 16.02
C ASN A 89 -9.91 9.80 15.19
N ILE A 90 -10.81 9.08 15.87
CA ILE A 90 -11.87 8.26 15.29
C ILE A 90 -13.16 9.06 15.24
N GLY A 91 -14.01 8.88 14.22
CA GLY A 91 -15.28 9.60 14.06
C GLY A 91 -15.09 11.07 13.64
N THR A 92 -14.02 11.36 12.95
CA THR A 92 -13.73 12.65 12.29
C THR A 92 -14.09 12.59 10.81
N ALA A 93 -14.08 13.74 10.11
CA ALA A 93 -14.34 13.76 8.66
C ALA A 93 -13.35 12.88 7.88
N SER A 94 -12.07 12.89 8.25
CA SER A 94 -11.05 12.05 7.62
C SER A 94 -11.09 10.59 8.07
N ASN A 95 -11.60 10.31 9.27
CA ASN A 95 -11.64 8.95 9.81
C ASN A 95 -13.05 8.68 10.37
N PRO A 96 -14.07 8.57 9.50
CA PRO A 96 -15.46 8.38 9.90
C PRO A 96 -15.69 7.01 10.54
N ILE A 97 -16.80 6.88 11.26
CA ILE A 97 -17.29 5.59 11.72
C ILE A 97 -18.14 5.00 10.60
N PHE A 98 -17.86 3.76 10.22
CA PHE A 98 -18.65 3.00 9.25
C PHE A 98 -18.67 1.52 9.63
N LYS A 99 -19.57 0.78 9.04
CA LYS A 99 -19.97 -0.58 9.46
C LYS A 99 -18.82 -1.58 9.59
N GLU A 100 -17.78 -1.49 8.72
CA GLU A 100 -16.66 -2.42 8.69
C GLU A 100 -15.31 -1.73 8.97
N MET A 101 -15.30 -0.59 9.63
CA MET A 101 -14.09 0.23 9.79
C MET A 101 -12.92 -0.52 10.47
N TYR A 102 -13.18 -1.32 11.49
CA TYR A 102 -12.18 -2.17 12.13
C TYR A 102 -11.81 -3.36 11.26
N ARG A 103 -12.82 -4.13 10.82
CA ARG A 103 -12.62 -5.39 10.09
C ARG A 103 -11.94 -5.18 8.76
N ARG A 104 -12.33 -4.14 8.00
CA ARG A 104 -11.72 -3.79 6.71
C ARG A 104 -10.21 -3.57 6.85
N HIS A 105 -9.78 -2.77 7.83
CA HIS A 105 -8.37 -2.46 8.04
C HIS A 105 -7.61 -3.61 8.71
N ALA A 106 -8.27 -4.37 9.56
CA ALA A 106 -7.69 -5.61 10.11
C ALA A 106 -7.50 -6.69 9.03
N VAL A 107 -8.36 -6.73 7.99
CA VAL A 107 -8.17 -7.59 6.82
C VAL A 107 -6.97 -7.12 5.99
N ALA A 108 -6.76 -5.80 5.80
CA ALA A 108 -5.59 -5.27 5.11
C ALA A 108 -4.28 -5.71 5.81
N THR A 109 -4.25 -5.59 7.15
CA THR A 109 -3.12 -6.09 7.95
C THR A 109 -2.96 -7.60 7.82
N GLY A 110 -4.04 -8.37 7.90
CA GLY A 110 -4.03 -9.83 7.74
C GLY A 110 -3.54 -10.26 6.35
N SER A 111 -3.80 -9.46 5.32
CA SER A 111 -3.30 -9.70 3.96
C SER A 111 -1.78 -9.61 3.90
N LEU A 112 -1.19 -8.59 4.53
CA LEU A 112 0.27 -8.44 4.54
C LEU A 112 0.96 -9.49 5.43
N ILE A 113 0.34 -9.89 6.54
CA ILE A 113 0.84 -11.03 7.36
C ILE A 113 0.84 -12.32 6.53
N LEU A 114 -0.28 -12.64 5.84
CA LEU A 114 -0.34 -13.81 4.96
C LEU A 114 0.70 -13.73 3.84
N GLY A 115 0.85 -12.57 3.21
CA GLY A 115 1.88 -12.34 2.18
C GLY A 115 3.29 -12.56 2.71
N SER A 116 3.57 -12.06 3.91
CA SER A 116 4.84 -12.29 4.61
C SER A 116 5.10 -13.77 4.85
N ASP A 117 4.10 -14.51 5.33
CA ASP A 117 4.21 -15.97 5.56
C ASP A 117 4.47 -16.73 4.25
N LEU A 118 3.85 -16.33 3.15
CA LEU A 118 4.08 -16.95 1.84
C LEU A 118 5.52 -16.73 1.35
N ILE A 119 6.11 -15.56 1.61
CA ILE A 119 7.53 -15.27 1.32
C ILE A 119 8.45 -16.06 2.25
N LEU A 120 8.24 -15.98 3.56
CA LEU A 120 9.08 -16.64 4.57
C LEU A 120 9.12 -18.16 4.37
N ASN A 121 7.99 -18.76 3.98
CA ASN A 121 7.90 -20.18 3.64
C ASN A 121 8.37 -20.52 2.21
N LYS A 122 8.95 -19.56 1.48
CA LYS A 122 9.48 -19.70 0.10
C LYS A 122 8.44 -20.22 -0.91
N LYS A 123 7.17 -19.94 -0.68
CA LYS A 123 6.07 -20.35 -1.58
C LYS A 123 5.89 -19.37 -2.74
N PHE A 124 6.16 -18.09 -2.50
CA PHE A 124 6.08 -17.01 -3.49
C PHE A 124 7.19 -16.00 -3.24
N ASN A 125 7.66 -15.38 -4.31
CA ASN A 125 8.60 -14.25 -4.24
C ASN A 125 7.85 -12.91 -4.31
N TYR A 126 6.69 -12.88 -4.96
CA TYR A 126 5.94 -11.65 -5.20
C TYR A 126 4.54 -11.74 -4.60
N ILE A 127 4.19 -10.71 -3.86
CA ILE A 127 2.87 -10.54 -3.24
C ILE A 127 2.22 -9.30 -3.84
N PHE A 128 0.95 -9.41 -4.21
CA PHE A 128 0.12 -8.29 -4.63
C PHE A 128 -1.09 -8.18 -3.71
N SER A 129 -1.20 -7.08 -2.97
CA SER A 129 -2.26 -6.81 -1.99
C SER A 129 -2.83 -5.41 -2.18
N PRO A 130 -3.72 -5.20 -3.18
CA PRO A 130 -4.22 -3.86 -3.49
C PRO A 130 -5.12 -3.26 -2.40
N GLY A 131 -5.58 -4.08 -1.44
CA GLY A 131 -6.36 -3.63 -0.29
C GLY A 131 -5.55 -3.13 0.89
N SER A 132 -4.22 -3.23 0.81
CA SER A 132 -3.26 -2.76 1.81
C SER A 132 -2.60 -1.45 1.37
N GLY A 133 -1.80 -0.83 2.25
CA GLY A 133 -1.08 0.40 1.95
C GLY A 133 -1.44 1.60 2.82
N ALA A 134 -1.89 1.35 4.06
CA ALA A 134 -2.35 2.37 5.00
C ALA A 134 -1.19 3.08 5.72
N HIS A 135 -0.45 3.92 5.01
CA HIS A 135 0.82 4.50 5.43
C HIS A 135 0.72 5.67 6.45
N HIS A 136 -0.49 6.21 6.70
CA HIS A 136 -0.69 7.32 7.64
C HIS A 136 -1.06 6.91 9.06
N GLY A 137 -1.53 5.67 9.26
CA GLY A 137 -1.94 5.17 10.58
C GLY A 137 -0.80 5.30 11.60
N LYS A 138 -1.09 5.87 12.77
CA LYS A 138 -0.12 6.00 13.86
C LYS A 138 -0.27 4.83 14.84
N LYS A 139 0.69 4.65 15.73
CA LYS A 139 0.67 3.59 16.72
C LYS A 139 -0.64 3.53 17.53
N ASN A 140 -1.18 4.68 17.86
CA ASN A 140 -2.38 4.83 18.69
C ASN A 140 -3.37 5.89 18.16
N LYS A 141 -3.36 6.17 16.85
CA LYS A 141 -4.20 7.23 16.29
C LYS A 141 -4.51 6.97 14.83
N ALA A 142 -5.77 7.10 14.43
CA ALA A 142 -6.17 7.10 13.03
C ALA A 142 -5.74 8.39 12.34
N SER A 143 -5.32 8.32 11.08
CA SER A 143 -4.87 9.47 10.31
C SER A 143 -5.05 9.19 8.81
N GLY A 144 -5.48 10.19 8.03
CA GLY A 144 -5.51 10.10 6.57
C GLY A 144 -6.21 8.85 6.04
N PHE A 145 -7.41 8.56 6.50
CA PHE A 145 -8.21 7.39 6.12
C PHE A 145 -7.62 6.04 6.60
N CYS A 146 -6.48 6.06 7.31
CA CYS A 146 -5.76 4.88 7.79
C CYS A 146 -6.06 4.64 9.28
N TYR A 147 -6.79 3.56 9.59
CA TYR A 147 -7.09 3.19 10.97
C TYR A 147 -6.02 2.28 11.55
N PHE A 148 -5.56 1.28 10.81
CA PHE A 148 -4.38 0.50 11.15
C PHE A 148 -3.28 0.76 10.12
N ASN A 149 -2.04 0.82 10.58
CA ASN A 149 -0.85 0.85 9.73
C ASN A 149 -0.43 -0.59 9.45
N ASP A 150 -0.97 -1.14 8.39
CA ASP A 150 -0.69 -2.49 7.93
C ASP A 150 0.77 -2.65 7.49
N ILE A 151 1.38 -1.59 6.94
CA ILE A 151 2.78 -1.57 6.49
C ILE A 151 3.72 -1.67 7.68
N ALA A 152 3.58 -0.81 8.68
CA ALA A 152 4.43 -0.84 9.87
C ALA A 152 4.28 -2.18 10.62
N THR A 153 3.06 -2.71 10.71
CA THR A 153 2.79 -4.02 11.29
C THR A 153 3.50 -5.13 10.49
N CYS A 154 3.45 -5.09 9.15
CA CYS A 154 4.13 -6.03 8.25
C CYS A 154 5.64 -5.99 8.44
N ILE A 155 6.25 -4.80 8.43
CA ILE A 155 7.70 -4.61 8.61
C ILE A 155 8.14 -5.22 9.95
N LEU A 156 7.45 -4.87 11.04
CA LEU A 156 7.77 -5.41 12.37
C LEU A 156 7.54 -6.92 12.47
N TYR A 157 6.51 -7.45 11.79
CA TYR A 157 6.28 -8.89 11.69
C TYR A 157 7.43 -9.60 10.99
N LEU A 158 7.89 -9.09 9.84
CA LEU A 158 9.04 -9.63 9.12
C LEU A 158 10.32 -9.55 9.95
N LYS A 159 10.56 -8.45 10.65
CA LYS A 159 11.68 -8.29 11.58
C LYS A 159 11.66 -9.33 12.69
N LYS A 160 10.50 -9.57 13.29
CA LYS A 160 10.30 -10.61 14.31
C LYS A 160 10.58 -12.02 13.77
N ASN A 161 10.44 -12.24 12.46
CA ASN A 161 10.76 -13.49 11.77
C ASN A 161 12.15 -13.46 11.09
N ASN A 162 13.09 -12.70 11.67
CA ASN A 162 14.51 -12.65 11.32
C ASN A 162 14.87 -12.08 9.94
N VAL A 163 13.97 -11.36 9.26
CA VAL A 163 14.33 -10.58 8.07
C VAL A 163 15.21 -9.40 8.53
N LYS A 164 16.42 -9.29 7.98
CA LYS A 164 17.44 -8.33 8.45
C LYS A 164 17.27 -6.95 7.80
N LYS A 165 17.09 -6.91 6.49
CA LYS A 165 17.05 -5.66 5.71
C LYS A 165 15.81 -5.57 4.87
N ILE A 166 15.01 -4.52 5.09
CA ILE A 166 13.78 -4.25 4.36
C ILE A 166 13.86 -2.86 3.73
N VAL A 167 13.56 -2.73 2.46
CA VAL A 167 13.31 -1.43 1.85
C VAL A 167 11.80 -1.17 1.79
N TYR A 168 11.38 -0.04 2.30
CA TYR A 168 10.06 0.53 2.09
C TYR A 168 10.18 1.66 1.06
N PHE A 169 9.45 1.55 -0.03
CA PHE A 169 9.39 2.54 -1.08
C PHE A 169 7.95 3.01 -1.27
N ASP A 170 7.74 4.29 -1.11
CA ASP A 170 6.43 4.94 -1.15
C ASP A 170 6.40 5.97 -2.28
N MET A 171 5.49 5.76 -3.26
CA MET A 171 5.24 6.71 -4.34
C MET A 171 3.82 7.28 -4.35
N ASP A 172 3.06 7.09 -3.28
CA ASP A 172 1.80 7.79 -3.03
C ASP A 172 2.04 9.30 -3.10
N ALA A 173 1.06 10.05 -3.56
CA ALA A 173 1.19 11.52 -3.62
C ALA A 173 1.37 12.16 -2.23
N HIS A 174 0.92 11.49 -1.18
CA HIS A 174 1.01 11.96 0.19
C HIS A 174 2.25 11.39 0.90
N TYR A 175 2.89 12.20 1.73
CA TYR A 175 3.97 11.72 2.58
C TYR A 175 3.49 10.65 3.55
N GLY A 176 4.08 9.45 3.50
CA GLY A 176 3.70 8.31 4.33
C GLY A 176 4.12 8.44 5.80
N ASP A 177 3.70 9.50 6.46
CA ASP A 177 4.15 9.95 7.77
C ASP A 177 4.01 8.91 8.90
N GLY A 178 3.05 7.99 8.79
CA GLY A 178 2.88 6.91 9.77
C GLY A 178 3.98 5.86 9.72
N VAL A 179 4.50 5.57 8.54
CA VAL A 179 5.61 4.63 8.32
C VAL A 179 6.95 5.35 8.44
N MET A 180 7.10 6.44 7.69
CA MET A 180 8.37 7.18 7.58
C MET A 180 8.87 7.64 8.95
N GLU A 181 8.05 8.32 9.74
CA GLU A 181 8.45 8.84 11.04
C GLU A 181 8.74 7.72 12.06
N TYR A 182 8.05 6.58 11.96
CA TYR A 182 8.28 5.46 12.87
C TYR A 182 9.64 4.79 12.61
N PHE A 183 10.05 4.67 11.35
CA PHE A 183 11.31 4.01 10.98
C PHE A 183 12.48 4.96 10.71
N LYS A 184 12.32 6.26 10.99
CA LYS A 184 13.30 7.31 10.70
C LYS A 184 14.72 7.03 11.23
N SER A 185 14.83 6.35 12.37
CA SER A 185 16.10 6.03 13.02
C SER A 185 16.48 4.54 12.94
N SER A 186 15.89 3.79 11.99
CA SER A 186 16.17 2.37 11.84
C SER A 186 17.36 2.13 10.93
N ASP A 187 18.35 1.38 11.38
CA ASP A 187 19.51 1.03 10.55
C ASP A 187 19.22 -0.11 9.56
N ASP A 188 18.18 -0.87 9.81
CA ASP A 188 17.81 -2.07 9.07
C ASP A 188 16.54 -1.92 8.20
N ILE A 189 15.98 -0.71 8.17
CA ILE A 189 14.89 -0.32 7.28
C ILE A 189 15.33 0.88 6.45
N LEU A 190 15.42 0.69 5.13
CA LEU A 190 15.60 1.81 4.21
C LEU A 190 14.22 2.35 3.82
N ALA A 191 13.84 3.47 4.41
CA ALA A 191 12.54 4.11 4.17
C ALA A 191 12.67 5.26 3.16
N ILE A 192 11.90 5.18 2.06
CA ILE A 192 11.97 6.13 0.94
C ILE A 192 10.55 6.59 0.62
N SER A 193 10.32 7.91 0.54
CA SER A 193 9.07 8.50 0.06
C SER A 193 9.34 9.59 -0.98
N ILE A 194 8.65 9.51 -2.12
CA ILE A 194 8.58 10.56 -3.14
C ILE A 194 7.13 11.04 -3.17
N HIS A 195 6.87 12.28 -2.76
CA HIS A 195 5.52 12.80 -2.54
C HIS A 195 5.40 14.26 -2.93
N GLN A 196 4.18 14.75 -3.12
CA GLN A 196 3.94 16.15 -3.49
C GLN A 196 4.26 17.08 -2.32
N LYS A 197 5.08 18.08 -2.59
CA LYS A 197 5.42 19.14 -1.63
C LYS A 197 4.17 19.92 -1.21
N ASN A 198 4.08 20.29 0.07
CA ASN A 198 2.98 21.04 0.66
C ASN A 198 1.60 20.37 0.59
N LEU A 199 1.50 19.13 0.10
CA LEU A 199 0.29 18.33 0.21
C LEU A 199 0.14 17.85 1.66
N TRP A 200 -1.09 17.57 2.09
CA TRP A 200 -1.32 16.96 3.40
C TRP A 200 -0.46 15.68 3.54
N PRO A 201 0.16 15.36 4.66
CA PRO A 201 0.09 16.00 5.99
C PRO A 201 1.04 17.18 6.21
N ARG A 202 1.76 17.66 5.22
CA ARG A 202 2.63 18.85 5.20
C ARG A 202 3.88 18.78 6.09
N ASN A 203 4.31 17.59 6.45
CA ASN A 203 5.48 17.36 7.32
C ASN A 203 6.58 16.50 6.66
N GLY A 204 6.48 16.27 5.35
CA GLY A 204 7.46 15.52 4.56
C GLY A 204 8.52 16.44 3.95
N ASP A 205 9.38 17.05 4.78
CA ASP A 205 10.46 17.88 4.28
C ASP A 205 11.54 17.05 3.56
N TYR A 206 12.34 17.72 2.73
CA TYR A 206 13.47 17.08 2.07
C TYR A 206 14.46 16.53 3.09
N PHE A 207 14.76 15.25 2.96
CA PHE A 207 15.76 14.57 3.75
C PHE A 207 16.44 13.47 2.92
N TYR A 208 17.77 13.46 2.96
CA TYR A 208 18.56 12.47 2.23
C TYR A 208 19.78 12.09 3.06
N LYS A 209 19.62 11.16 3.97
CA LYS A 209 20.69 10.68 4.83
C LYS A 209 20.46 9.25 5.26
N ASP A 210 21.52 8.47 5.36
CA ASP A 210 21.52 7.11 5.85
C ASP A 210 20.42 6.24 5.19
N ASN A 211 19.53 5.67 6.00
CA ASN A 211 18.42 4.81 5.57
C ASN A 211 17.08 5.53 5.54
N PHE A 212 17.07 6.87 5.55
CA PHE A 212 15.86 7.66 5.48
C PHE A 212 15.95 8.68 4.34
N ILE A 213 15.03 8.59 3.39
CA ILE A 213 15.02 9.41 2.18
C ILE A 213 13.61 9.95 1.96
N SER A 214 13.46 11.28 1.98
CA SER A 214 12.23 12.00 1.74
C SER A 214 12.42 13.02 0.63
N PHE A 215 11.71 12.86 -0.49
CA PHE A 215 11.75 13.75 -1.65
C PHE A 215 10.39 14.42 -1.86
N PRO A 216 10.18 15.63 -1.30
CA PRO A 216 9.04 16.47 -1.68
C PRO A 216 9.25 17.04 -3.09
N VAL A 217 8.38 16.68 -4.04
CA VAL A 217 8.43 17.11 -5.43
C VAL A 217 7.36 18.15 -5.73
N GLN A 218 7.56 18.96 -6.77
CA GLN A 218 6.64 20.05 -7.14
C GLN A 218 5.39 19.51 -7.84
N GLU A 219 4.34 20.33 -7.90
CA GLU A 219 3.18 20.11 -8.77
C GLU A 219 3.64 19.95 -10.22
N GLY A 220 3.00 19.05 -10.97
CA GLY A 220 3.38 18.74 -12.36
C GLY A 220 4.53 17.75 -12.51
N PHE A 221 5.13 17.26 -11.41
CA PHE A 221 6.18 16.25 -11.44
C PHE A 221 5.78 15.03 -12.26
N ASN A 222 6.64 14.64 -13.21
CA ASN A 222 6.31 13.70 -14.27
C ASN A 222 7.26 12.48 -14.31
N ASP A 223 6.98 11.53 -15.24
CA ASP A 223 7.74 10.28 -15.38
C ASP A 223 9.24 10.48 -15.65
N ALA A 224 9.62 11.51 -16.40
CA ALA A 224 11.04 11.76 -16.71
C ALA A 224 11.80 12.25 -15.47
N GLU A 225 11.21 13.16 -14.71
CA GLU A 225 11.79 13.67 -13.46
C GLU A 225 11.84 12.58 -12.38
N PHE A 226 10.79 11.75 -12.31
CA PHE A 226 10.75 10.60 -11.41
C PHE A 226 11.88 9.61 -11.70
N LYS A 227 12.06 9.25 -12.96
CA LYS A 227 13.14 8.37 -13.41
C LYS A 227 14.51 8.95 -13.07
N ASP A 228 14.71 10.25 -13.31
CA ASP A 228 15.97 10.94 -13.02
C ASP A 228 16.33 10.89 -11.52
N ILE A 229 15.36 11.21 -10.64
CA ILE A 229 15.56 11.11 -9.18
C ILE A 229 15.88 9.66 -8.78
N PHE A 230 15.12 8.68 -9.29
CA PHE A 230 15.33 7.30 -8.94
C PHE A 230 16.74 6.82 -9.33
N GLU A 231 17.14 7.02 -10.59
CA GLU A 231 18.43 6.55 -11.11
C GLU A 231 19.62 7.26 -10.45
N LYS A 232 19.54 8.58 -10.28
CA LYS A 232 20.66 9.37 -9.77
C LYS A 232 20.80 9.37 -8.24
N LYS A 233 19.68 9.20 -7.51
CA LYS A 233 19.69 9.38 -6.04
C LYS A 233 19.31 8.12 -5.27
N ILE A 234 18.41 7.28 -5.77
CA ILE A 234 17.79 6.22 -5.00
C ILE A 234 18.38 4.84 -5.33
N GLU A 235 18.50 4.49 -6.60
CA GLU A 235 18.86 3.14 -7.04
C GLU A 235 20.17 2.63 -6.40
N MET A 236 21.20 3.47 -6.36
CA MET A 236 22.49 3.11 -5.75
C MET A 236 22.37 2.86 -4.25
N LYS A 237 21.56 3.65 -3.54
CA LYS A 237 21.30 3.43 -2.10
C LYS A 237 20.67 2.07 -1.84
N ILE A 238 19.67 1.68 -2.65
CA ILE A 238 19.02 0.37 -2.53
C ILE A 238 20.02 -0.75 -2.84
N LYS A 239 20.85 -0.60 -3.90
CA LYS A 239 21.90 -1.58 -4.24
C LYS A 239 22.91 -1.78 -3.11
N GLN A 240 23.35 -0.70 -2.47
CA GLN A 240 24.27 -0.75 -1.33
C GLN A 240 23.60 -1.35 -0.08
N PHE A 241 22.33 -1.04 0.13
CA PHE A 241 21.55 -1.54 1.26
C PHE A 241 21.30 -3.05 1.17
N LYS A 242 21.14 -3.61 -0.05
CA LYS A 242 20.90 -5.05 -0.34
C LYS A 242 19.69 -5.60 0.43
N PRO A 243 18.48 -5.12 0.17
CA PRO A 243 17.29 -5.56 0.89
C PRO A 243 16.96 -7.03 0.61
N GLU A 244 16.52 -7.76 1.63
CA GLU A 244 15.96 -9.11 1.49
C GLU A 244 14.51 -9.07 0.98
N ILE A 245 13.78 -8.02 1.36
CA ILE A 245 12.39 -7.79 0.96
C ILE A 245 12.20 -6.32 0.62
N ALA A 246 11.53 -6.06 -0.50
CA ALA A 246 11.03 -4.75 -0.86
C ALA A 246 9.51 -4.66 -0.60
N ILE A 247 9.08 -3.60 0.05
CA ILE A 247 7.68 -3.27 0.32
C ILE A 247 7.36 -1.98 -0.43
N LEU A 248 6.50 -2.08 -1.46
CA LEU A 248 6.19 -1.00 -2.38
C LEU A 248 4.76 -0.50 -2.13
N GLN A 249 4.63 0.72 -1.64
CA GLN A 249 3.34 1.42 -1.58
C GLN A 249 3.13 2.13 -2.93
N MET A 250 2.11 1.69 -3.65
CA MET A 250 1.83 2.07 -5.03
C MET A 250 0.49 2.80 -5.10
N GLY A 251 0.32 3.84 -4.29
CA GLY A 251 -0.84 4.73 -4.34
C GLY A 251 -1.00 5.33 -5.73
N ALA A 252 -2.21 5.26 -6.28
CA ALA A 252 -2.49 5.74 -7.63
C ALA A 252 -2.84 7.24 -7.68
N ASP A 253 -2.85 7.92 -6.55
CA ASP A 253 -3.09 9.36 -6.44
C ASP A 253 -1.90 10.23 -6.89
N CYS A 254 -0.74 9.63 -7.14
CA CYS A 254 0.39 10.29 -7.81
C CYS A 254 0.21 10.38 -9.33
N LEU A 255 -0.80 9.71 -9.90
CA LEU A 255 -1.01 9.67 -11.35
C LEU A 255 -1.81 10.88 -11.83
N ILE A 256 -1.50 11.29 -13.05
CA ILE A 256 -2.29 12.30 -13.76
C ILE A 256 -3.77 11.90 -13.76
N ASP A 257 -4.67 12.88 -13.68
CA ASP A 257 -6.12 12.73 -13.55
C ASP A 257 -6.63 12.30 -12.14
N ASP A 258 -5.79 12.08 -11.15
CA ASP A 258 -6.27 11.96 -9.77
C ASP A 258 -6.49 13.35 -9.16
N HIS A 259 -7.66 13.54 -8.55
CA HIS A 259 -8.08 14.85 -8.03
C HIS A 259 -7.50 15.18 -6.65
N MET A 260 -6.82 14.24 -5.98
CA MET A 260 -6.24 14.45 -4.65
C MET A 260 -4.80 14.94 -4.69
N SER A 261 -4.18 14.96 -5.88
CA SER A 261 -2.84 15.53 -6.07
C SER A 261 -2.75 16.28 -7.41
N LYS A 262 -1.61 16.90 -7.63
CA LYS A 262 -1.27 17.57 -8.89
C LYS A 262 0.02 16.99 -9.50
N LEU A 263 0.37 15.78 -9.12
CA LEU A 263 1.45 15.04 -9.75
C LEU A 263 1.00 14.55 -11.13
N CYS A 264 1.94 14.40 -12.04
CA CYS A 264 1.69 14.02 -13.43
C CYS A 264 2.41 12.71 -13.81
N LEU A 265 2.50 11.77 -12.86
CA LEU A 265 3.02 10.45 -13.17
C LEU A 265 2.01 9.64 -14.00
N THR A 266 2.51 8.63 -14.69
CA THR A 266 1.68 7.67 -15.42
C THR A 266 1.92 6.25 -14.94
N ASN A 267 1.17 5.29 -15.47
CA ASN A 267 1.39 3.86 -15.24
C ASN A 267 2.82 3.42 -15.59
N ASN A 268 3.53 4.19 -16.45
CA ASN A 268 4.91 3.88 -16.83
C ASN A 268 5.89 4.02 -15.66
N SER A 269 5.72 5.02 -14.80
CA SER A 269 6.53 5.16 -13.58
C SER A 269 6.30 3.99 -12.62
N MET A 270 5.06 3.54 -12.44
CA MET A 270 4.75 2.38 -11.60
C MET A 270 5.36 1.09 -12.15
N ARG A 271 5.18 0.85 -13.44
CA ARG A 271 5.82 -0.29 -14.14
C ARG A 271 7.32 -0.24 -13.97
N TYR A 272 7.93 0.89 -14.28
CA TYR A 272 9.38 1.10 -14.18
C TYR A 272 9.92 0.72 -12.80
N ILE A 273 9.26 1.15 -11.72
CA ILE A 273 9.66 0.82 -10.35
C ILE A 273 9.55 -0.69 -10.08
N ILE A 274 8.47 -1.33 -10.46
CA ILE A 274 8.33 -2.79 -10.27
C ILE A 274 9.44 -3.54 -11.01
N GLU A 275 9.72 -3.19 -12.27
CA GLU A 275 10.80 -3.78 -13.07
C GLU A 275 12.19 -3.55 -12.43
N LYS A 276 12.46 -2.36 -11.90
CA LYS A 276 13.70 -2.07 -11.16
C LYS A 276 13.80 -2.91 -9.88
N PHE A 277 12.75 -2.97 -9.09
CA PHE A 277 12.77 -3.73 -7.83
C PHE A 277 12.88 -5.24 -8.03
N LYS A 278 12.43 -5.81 -9.16
CA LYS A 278 12.67 -7.23 -9.50
C LYS A 278 14.18 -7.56 -9.63
N ASN A 279 15.00 -6.55 -9.94
CA ASN A 279 16.46 -6.69 -9.99
C ASN A 279 17.17 -6.28 -8.68
N LEU A 280 16.48 -5.55 -7.79
CA LEU A 280 17.04 -5.00 -6.55
C LEU A 280 16.70 -5.83 -5.31
N SER A 281 15.63 -6.63 -5.37
CA SER A 281 15.19 -7.47 -4.27
C SER A 281 14.57 -8.78 -4.78
N LYS A 282 14.92 -9.88 -4.14
CA LYS A 282 14.37 -11.20 -4.49
C LYS A 282 12.87 -11.31 -4.16
N ASN A 283 12.44 -10.67 -3.09
CA ASN A 283 11.07 -10.75 -2.60
C ASN A 283 10.44 -9.36 -2.61
N ILE A 284 9.22 -9.26 -3.13
CA ILE A 284 8.53 -7.98 -3.29
C ILE A 284 7.08 -8.10 -2.80
N ILE A 285 6.66 -7.15 -1.98
CA ILE A 285 5.26 -6.94 -1.62
C ILE A 285 4.81 -5.64 -2.27
N VAL A 286 3.85 -5.73 -3.19
CA VAL A 286 3.21 -4.57 -3.85
C VAL A 286 1.84 -4.35 -3.24
N MET A 287 1.60 -3.14 -2.76
CA MET A 287 0.34 -2.73 -2.17
C MET A 287 -0.38 -1.69 -3.04
N GLY A 288 -1.63 -1.44 -2.72
CA GLY A 288 -2.35 -0.26 -3.19
C GLY A 288 -1.92 0.99 -2.43
N GLY A 289 -2.87 1.71 -1.86
CA GLY A 289 -2.67 2.99 -1.17
C GLY A 289 -3.76 3.98 -1.56
N GLY A 290 -3.42 5.26 -1.71
CA GLY A 290 -4.27 6.27 -2.29
C GLY A 290 -4.66 5.96 -3.74
N GLY A 291 -5.48 6.81 -4.32
CA GLY A 291 -6.05 6.66 -5.65
C GLY A 291 -7.56 6.86 -5.61
N TYR A 292 -8.01 7.99 -6.11
CA TYR A 292 -9.37 8.51 -5.94
C TYR A 292 -10.10 8.67 -7.26
N ASN A 293 -9.37 8.60 -8.38
CA ASN A 293 -9.95 8.38 -9.70
C ASN A 293 -10.09 6.86 -9.93
N PRO A 294 -11.31 6.30 -9.97
CA PRO A 294 -11.52 4.85 -10.02
C PRO A 294 -10.94 4.22 -11.30
N TRP A 295 -11.01 4.91 -12.43
CA TRP A 295 -10.50 4.42 -13.71
C TRP A 295 -8.98 4.37 -13.75
N THR A 296 -8.33 5.45 -13.32
CA THR A 296 -6.87 5.54 -13.24
C THR A 296 -6.32 4.51 -12.27
N THR A 297 -6.93 4.39 -11.09
CA THR A 297 -6.55 3.43 -10.06
C THR A 297 -6.68 1.98 -10.55
N LEU A 298 -7.82 1.65 -11.20
CA LEU A 298 -8.05 0.31 -11.73
C LEU A 298 -7.00 -0.07 -12.77
N ARG A 299 -6.76 0.81 -13.75
CA ARG A 299 -5.76 0.60 -14.80
C ARG A 299 -4.36 0.43 -14.22
N ALA A 300 -3.97 1.31 -13.29
CA ALA A 300 -2.66 1.29 -12.66
C ALA A 300 -2.39 -0.02 -11.91
N TRP A 301 -3.32 -0.43 -11.06
CA TRP A 301 -3.12 -1.62 -10.23
C TRP A 301 -3.21 -2.92 -11.03
N ILE A 302 -4.01 -2.99 -12.08
CA ILE A 302 -3.97 -4.13 -13.02
C ILE A 302 -2.65 -4.18 -13.77
N TYR A 303 -2.13 -3.01 -14.19
CA TYR A 303 -0.83 -2.94 -14.87
C TYR A 303 0.32 -3.34 -13.93
N ASN A 304 0.26 -2.94 -12.66
CA ASN A 304 1.20 -3.38 -11.63
C ASN A 304 1.19 -4.91 -11.45
N LEU A 305 0.00 -5.52 -11.37
CA LEU A 305 -0.14 -6.97 -11.29
C LEU A 305 0.44 -7.68 -12.51
N ALA A 306 0.11 -7.20 -13.72
CA ALA A 306 0.61 -7.75 -14.97
C ALA A 306 2.14 -7.67 -15.06
N THR A 307 2.72 -6.54 -14.64
CA THR A 307 4.18 -6.33 -14.60
C THR A 307 4.85 -7.27 -13.59
N LEU A 308 4.25 -7.41 -12.41
CA LEU A 308 4.76 -8.30 -11.38
C LEU A 308 4.74 -9.77 -11.83
N ALA A 309 3.71 -10.15 -12.59
CA ALA A 309 3.51 -11.50 -13.12
C ALA A 309 4.26 -11.79 -14.44
N ASP A 310 4.94 -10.80 -15.05
CA ASP A 310 5.53 -10.88 -16.39
C ASP A 310 4.52 -11.20 -17.50
N GLU A 311 3.30 -10.67 -17.37
CA GLU A 311 2.19 -10.95 -18.29
C GLU A 311 1.56 -9.70 -18.91
N ASN A 312 2.34 -8.63 -19.14
CA ASN A 312 1.85 -7.36 -19.71
C ASN A 312 1.18 -7.54 -21.09
N SER A 313 1.59 -8.54 -21.88
CA SER A 313 0.97 -8.85 -23.18
C SER A 313 -0.50 -9.25 -23.07
N LYS A 314 -0.96 -9.70 -21.91
CA LYS A 314 -2.37 -10.05 -21.65
C LYS A 314 -3.29 -8.85 -21.44
N LEU A 315 -2.75 -7.65 -21.36
CA LEU A 315 -3.56 -6.43 -21.19
C LEU A 315 -4.32 -6.02 -22.44
N ASN A 316 -4.16 -6.75 -23.56
CA ASN A 316 -5.08 -6.68 -24.70
C ASN A 316 -6.40 -7.34 -24.32
N LEU A 317 -7.32 -6.58 -23.76
CA LEU A 317 -8.59 -7.07 -23.25
C LEU A 317 -9.47 -7.64 -24.37
N ASN A 318 -10.05 -8.82 -24.13
CA ASN A 318 -11.14 -9.35 -24.93
C ASN A 318 -12.44 -8.52 -24.77
N SER A 319 -13.50 -8.83 -25.52
CA SER A 319 -14.77 -8.11 -25.46
C SER A 319 -15.36 -8.01 -24.05
N LYS A 320 -15.25 -9.08 -23.25
CA LYS A 320 -15.75 -9.13 -21.87
C LYS A 320 -14.97 -8.16 -20.96
N GLY A 321 -13.65 -8.09 -21.07
CA GLY A 321 -12.82 -7.14 -20.34
C GLY A 321 -13.06 -5.69 -20.75
N LYS A 322 -13.30 -5.44 -22.06
CA LYS A 322 -13.66 -4.09 -22.55
C LYS A 322 -15.02 -3.62 -22.02
N ASN A 323 -15.99 -4.53 -21.89
CA ASN A 323 -17.30 -4.20 -21.32
C ASN A 323 -17.26 -3.98 -19.81
N PHE A 324 -16.22 -4.45 -19.13
CA PHE A 324 -16.03 -4.21 -17.70
C PHE A 324 -15.48 -2.80 -17.40
N LEU A 325 -14.67 -2.25 -18.29
CA LEU A 325 -14.10 -0.90 -18.21
C LEU A 325 -15.06 0.15 -18.78
#